data_c6ddb505bb85b65498374d73ee00422b
#
_entry.id   c6ddb505bb85b65498374d73ee00422b
#
_cell.length_a   1.000
_cell.length_b   1.000
_cell.length_c   1.000
_cell.angle_alpha   90.00
_cell.angle_beta   90.00
_cell.angle_gamma   90.00
#
_symmetry.space_group_name_H-M   'P 1'
#
loop_
_entity.id
_entity.type
_entity.pdbx_description
1 polymer ?
#
loop_
_entity_poly.entity_id
_entity_poly.type
_entity_poly.pdbx_seq_one_letter_code
_entity_poly.pdbx_strand_id
1 'polypeptide(L)'
;MKNIINIERNISMNYTDKSLLNSVGLSYGELSLKGKNRGQFERMLRNRIHKSLNGFNHELVDDLSKLYVIVDNNDMDEVVEKLKKIFGVVGLNPSARVNREDEEIKAKVLEFANYAYEQGARTFKIGVNRSNKGFEKKSMDYARELGAHVLINSPFEKVQMKNPDVQINIDIRKDVYVYTERIKTYGGLPIGSTGKGMVLLSGGIDSPVASFMMAKRGMRINFVTFHSFPFTSKQALEKIKELTDILSIYTGKTRLYSMNILKIQEAINTKTKKELATILTRRAMMRLAERLSETMNYHALITGESLGQVASQTMGGLTCTNASMERLPVFRPLIGMDKTEIIDIAKEIGTYEKSIEPFEDSCVIFAPKHPVTNPKLEDVLAEEAKIENYDELMTEIFEEKEFFNMG
;
A
#
# COMPACT_ATOMS: atom_id res chain seq x y z
N MET A 1 18.68 12.58 -23.79
CA MET A 1 17.54 12.91 -22.94
C MET A 1 16.25 12.52 -23.67
N LYS A 2 15.91 11.24 -23.67
CA LYS A 2 14.62 10.68 -24.10
C LYS A 2 14.59 9.25 -23.56
N ASN A 3 14.23 9.08 -22.29
CA ASN A 3 13.81 7.82 -21.69
C ASN A 3 12.90 8.17 -20.51
N ILE A 4 11.78 8.78 -20.84
CA ILE A 4 10.66 8.94 -19.91
C ILE A 4 9.65 7.87 -20.32
N ILE A 5 9.67 6.81 -19.54
CA ILE A 5 8.53 5.99 -19.12
C ILE A 5 7.38 5.97 -20.14
N ASN A 6 7.48 5.10 -21.12
CA ASN A 6 6.34 4.53 -21.80
C ASN A 6 5.65 3.58 -20.79
N ILE A 7 4.72 4.13 -20.01
CA ILE A 7 3.60 3.34 -19.48
C ILE A 7 2.64 3.17 -20.65
N GLU A 8 3.07 2.42 -21.67
CA GLU A 8 2.11 1.77 -22.54
C GLU A 8 1.24 0.90 -21.65
N ARG A 9 -0.05 1.23 -21.61
CA ARG A 9 -1.08 0.27 -21.27
C ARG A 9 -0.91 -0.89 -22.28
N ASN A 10 -0.02 -1.81 -21.95
CA ASN A 10 -0.11 -3.16 -22.44
C ASN A 10 -1.47 -3.66 -21.94
N ILE A 11 -2.49 -3.56 -22.77
CA ILE A 11 -3.59 -4.50 -22.75
C ILE A 11 -2.87 -5.82 -23.06
N SER A 12 -2.32 -6.46 -22.02
CA SER A 12 -1.82 -7.82 -22.13
C SER A 12 -3.04 -8.63 -22.54
N MET A 13 -3.07 -9.10 -23.77
CA MET A 13 -4.03 -10.11 -24.17
C MET A 13 -3.94 -11.21 -23.13
N ASN A 14 -5.04 -11.49 -22.45
CA ASN A 14 -5.06 -12.47 -21.38
C ASN A 14 -5.02 -13.86 -22.01
N TYR A 15 -3.82 -14.41 -22.16
CA TYR A 15 -3.59 -15.75 -22.69
C TYR A 15 -3.79 -16.85 -21.65
N THR A 16 -4.51 -16.55 -20.57
CA THR A 16 -4.76 -17.50 -19.48
C THR A 16 -6.24 -17.86 -19.43
N ASP A 17 -6.56 -19.12 -19.64
CA ASP A 17 -7.89 -19.64 -19.34
C ASP A 17 -8.06 -19.75 -17.82
N LYS A 18 -8.95 -18.95 -17.26
CA LYS A 18 -9.22 -18.94 -15.83
C LYS A 18 -9.82 -20.24 -15.32
N SER A 19 -10.55 -20.98 -16.20
CA SER A 19 -11.12 -22.28 -15.84
C SER A 19 -10.06 -23.35 -15.52
N LEU A 20 -8.84 -23.16 -16.02
CA LEU A 20 -7.71 -24.02 -15.76
C LEU A 20 -7.01 -23.76 -14.42
N LEU A 21 -7.30 -22.59 -13.79
CA LEU A 21 -6.58 -22.12 -12.60
C LEU A 21 -7.22 -22.66 -11.32
N ASN A 22 -6.38 -23.14 -10.40
CA ASN A 22 -6.79 -23.63 -9.10
C ASN A 22 -5.81 -23.23 -7.98
N SER A 23 -4.85 -22.38 -8.30
CA SER A 23 -3.82 -21.95 -7.35
C SER A 23 -3.23 -20.59 -7.72
N VAL A 24 -2.70 -19.87 -6.73
CA VAL A 24 -1.94 -18.63 -6.91
C VAL A 24 -0.60 -18.75 -6.20
N GLY A 25 0.49 -18.77 -6.94
CA GLY A 25 1.84 -18.74 -6.38
C GLY A 25 2.24 -17.34 -5.96
N LEU A 26 2.78 -17.18 -4.74
CA LEU A 26 3.25 -15.91 -4.21
C LEU A 26 4.76 -15.80 -4.29
N SER A 27 5.26 -14.70 -4.82
CA SER A 27 6.69 -14.38 -4.87
C SER A 27 7.04 -13.40 -3.76
N TYR A 28 7.99 -13.77 -2.90
CA TYR A 28 8.48 -12.91 -1.83
C TYR A 28 9.54 -11.94 -2.36
N GLY A 29 9.50 -10.70 -1.89
CA GLY A 29 10.54 -9.72 -2.15
C GLY A 29 11.53 -9.63 -0.99
N GLU A 30 11.55 -8.47 -0.34
CA GLU A 30 12.42 -8.18 0.81
C GLU A 30 12.28 -9.20 1.96
N LEU A 31 11.12 -9.84 2.08
CA LEU A 31 10.87 -10.87 3.08
C LEU A 31 11.83 -12.06 2.95
N SER A 32 12.23 -12.42 1.73
CA SER A 32 13.21 -13.49 1.48
C SER A 32 14.62 -13.17 2.01
N LEU A 33 14.93 -11.87 2.22
CA LEU A 33 16.21 -11.40 2.74
C LEU A 33 16.27 -11.34 4.27
N LYS A 34 15.15 -11.60 4.96
CA LYS A 34 15.07 -11.60 6.43
C LYS A 34 15.69 -12.89 6.99
N GLY A 35 16.85 -12.79 7.60
CA GLY A 35 17.57 -13.94 8.19
C GLY A 35 16.76 -14.69 9.27
N LYS A 36 17.24 -14.67 10.52
CA LYS A 36 16.63 -15.42 11.65
C LYS A 36 15.17 -15.05 11.93
N ASN A 37 14.72 -13.86 11.59
CA ASN A 37 13.35 -13.37 11.83
C ASN A 37 12.36 -13.72 10.71
N ARG A 38 12.78 -14.36 9.64
CA ARG A 38 11.96 -14.70 8.47
C ARG A 38 10.64 -15.39 8.84
N GLY A 39 10.68 -16.38 9.73
CA GLY A 39 9.49 -17.12 10.15
C GLY A 39 8.41 -16.26 10.82
N GLN A 40 8.80 -15.19 11.53
CA GLN A 40 7.84 -14.24 12.10
C GLN A 40 7.12 -13.43 11.01
N PHE A 41 7.87 -12.95 10.01
CA PHE A 41 7.29 -12.21 8.88
C PHE A 41 6.36 -13.09 8.03
N GLU A 42 6.76 -14.33 7.76
CA GLU A 42 5.93 -15.30 7.04
C GLU A 42 4.63 -15.60 7.78
N ARG A 43 4.66 -15.74 9.10
CA ARG A 43 3.47 -15.93 9.93
C ARG A 43 2.53 -14.72 9.86
N MET A 44 3.08 -13.50 9.91
CA MET A 44 2.28 -12.27 9.76
C MET A 44 1.63 -12.19 8.38
N LEU A 45 2.38 -12.53 7.33
CA LEU A 45 1.86 -12.56 5.95
C LEU A 45 0.72 -13.58 5.80
N ARG A 46 0.88 -14.81 6.30
CA ARG A 46 -0.15 -15.85 6.26
C ARG A 46 -1.42 -15.40 6.98
N ASN A 47 -1.27 -14.84 8.17
CA ASN A 47 -2.41 -14.30 8.93
C ASN A 47 -3.13 -13.18 8.16
N ARG A 48 -2.38 -12.35 7.43
CA ARG A 48 -2.97 -11.31 6.59
C ARG A 48 -3.71 -11.90 5.39
N ILE A 49 -3.16 -12.92 4.74
CA ILE A 49 -3.81 -13.64 3.63
C ILE A 49 -5.12 -14.25 4.11
N HIS A 50 -5.12 -15.02 5.20
CA HIS A 50 -6.35 -15.62 5.75
C HIS A 50 -7.42 -14.58 6.06
N LYS A 51 -7.03 -13.44 6.65
CA LYS A 51 -7.99 -12.35 6.94
C LYS A 51 -8.54 -11.70 5.68
N SER A 52 -7.69 -11.51 4.66
CA SER A 52 -8.11 -10.93 3.39
C SER A 52 -9.02 -11.84 2.58
N LEU A 53 -8.82 -13.16 2.72
CA LEU A 53 -9.59 -14.20 2.02
C LEU A 53 -10.71 -14.78 2.90
N ASN A 54 -11.08 -14.09 3.98
CA ASN A 54 -12.24 -14.51 4.78
C ASN A 54 -13.50 -14.54 3.91
N GLY A 55 -14.22 -15.67 3.93
CA GLY A 55 -15.38 -15.92 3.07
C GLY A 55 -15.07 -16.74 1.81
N PHE A 56 -13.80 -16.97 1.46
CA PHE A 56 -13.39 -17.85 0.38
C PHE A 56 -12.86 -19.17 0.93
N ASN A 57 -13.21 -20.28 0.30
CA ASN A 57 -12.59 -21.56 0.59
C ASN A 57 -11.16 -21.55 0.04
N HIS A 58 -10.16 -21.61 0.92
CA HIS A 58 -8.76 -21.54 0.50
C HIS A 58 -7.84 -22.32 1.43
N GLU A 59 -6.76 -22.84 0.85
CA GLU A 59 -5.69 -23.53 1.57
C GLU A 59 -4.34 -22.83 1.29
N LEU A 60 -3.49 -22.69 2.30
CA LEU A 60 -2.12 -22.20 2.15
C LEU A 60 -1.14 -23.37 2.14
N VAL A 61 -0.49 -23.60 1.00
CA VAL A 61 0.46 -24.68 0.80
C VAL A 61 1.89 -24.14 0.67
N ASP A 62 2.79 -24.63 1.55
CA ASP A 62 4.22 -24.42 1.39
C ASP A 62 4.81 -25.48 0.47
N ASP A 63 5.33 -25.03 -0.64
CA ASP A 63 6.00 -25.91 -1.58
C ASP A 63 7.42 -25.42 -1.89
N LEU A 64 8.41 -26.08 -1.29
CA LEU A 64 9.83 -25.80 -1.47
C LEU A 64 10.16 -24.29 -1.43
N SER A 65 9.85 -23.67 -0.29
CA SER A 65 10.12 -22.25 -0.01
C SER A 65 9.30 -21.25 -0.83
N LYS A 66 8.22 -21.66 -1.48
CA LYS A 66 7.24 -20.79 -2.11
C LYS A 66 5.86 -21.07 -1.53
N LEU A 67 5.10 -20.03 -1.27
CA LEU A 67 3.74 -20.14 -0.77
C LEU A 67 2.77 -20.13 -1.95
N TYR A 68 1.80 -21.03 -1.91
CA TYR A 68 0.68 -21.08 -2.82
C TYR A 68 -0.63 -20.94 -2.06
N VAL A 69 -1.57 -20.24 -2.64
CA VAL A 69 -2.98 -20.22 -2.23
C VAL A 69 -3.72 -21.15 -3.18
N ILE A 70 -4.28 -22.22 -2.66
CA ILE A 70 -5.16 -23.11 -3.42
C ILE A 70 -6.57 -22.57 -3.25
N VAL A 71 -7.31 -22.47 -4.33
CA VAL A 71 -8.65 -21.87 -4.37
C VAL A 71 -9.44 -22.41 -5.54
N ASP A 72 -10.77 -22.41 -5.44
CA ASP A 72 -11.64 -22.79 -6.55
C ASP A 72 -11.51 -21.78 -7.71
N ASN A 73 -11.58 -22.26 -8.95
CA ASN A 73 -11.45 -21.44 -10.15
C ASN A 73 -12.50 -20.33 -10.23
N ASN A 74 -13.71 -20.55 -9.71
CA ASN A 74 -14.79 -19.54 -9.68
C ASN A 74 -14.43 -18.29 -8.84
N ASP A 75 -13.59 -18.47 -7.82
CA ASP A 75 -13.17 -17.40 -6.89
C ASP A 75 -11.84 -16.76 -7.31
N MET A 76 -11.19 -17.27 -8.36
CA MET A 76 -9.82 -16.91 -8.74
C MET A 76 -9.63 -15.42 -8.93
N ASP A 77 -10.51 -14.73 -9.64
CA ASP A 77 -10.38 -13.31 -9.93
C ASP A 77 -10.46 -12.47 -8.65
N GLU A 78 -11.44 -12.73 -7.80
CA GLU A 78 -11.60 -11.98 -6.55
C GLU A 78 -10.44 -12.24 -5.59
N VAL A 79 -9.98 -13.49 -5.52
CA VAL A 79 -8.82 -13.87 -4.71
C VAL A 79 -7.56 -13.16 -5.20
N VAL A 80 -7.31 -13.13 -6.50
CA VAL A 80 -6.15 -12.42 -7.08
C VAL A 80 -6.23 -10.93 -6.77
N GLU A 81 -7.40 -10.28 -6.94
CA GLU A 81 -7.58 -8.86 -6.63
C GLU A 81 -7.35 -8.54 -5.15
N LYS A 82 -7.76 -9.42 -4.23
CA LYS A 82 -7.46 -9.28 -2.80
C LYS A 82 -5.98 -9.48 -2.49
N LEU A 83 -5.35 -10.49 -3.10
CA LEU A 83 -3.92 -10.79 -2.90
C LEU A 83 -3.01 -9.68 -3.44
N LYS A 84 -3.37 -9.00 -4.53
CA LYS A 84 -2.64 -7.83 -5.07
C LYS A 84 -2.43 -6.73 -4.03
N LYS A 85 -3.36 -6.58 -3.09
CA LYS A 85 -3.38 -5.51 -2.07
C LYS A 85 -2.64 -5.89 -0.78
N ILE A 86 -2.01 -7.07 -0.72
CA ILE A 86 -1.28 -7.54 0.46
C ILE A 86 0.20 -7.17 0.36
N PHE A 87 0.68 -6.42 1.35
CA PHE A 87 2.11 -6.10 1.46
C PHE A 87 2.95 -7.30 1.90
N GLY A 88 4.17 -7.38 1.37
CA GLY A 88 5.11 -8.48 1.60
C GLY A 88 5.25 -9.43 0.40
N VAL A 89 4.37 -9.31 -0.59
CA VAL A 89 4.37 -10.06 -1.85
C VAL A 89 4.75 -9.13 -2.99
N VAL A 90 5.69 -9.53 -3.86
CA VAL A 90 6.14 -8.74 -5.02
C VAL A 90 5.53 -9.21 -6.34
N GLY A 91 4.89 -10.38 -6.34
CA GLY A 91 4.24 -10.90 -7.53
C GLY A 91 3.37 -12.09 -7.24
N LEU A 92 2.35 -12.25 -8.06
CA LEU A 92 1.42 -13.37 -8.07
C LEU A 92 1.53 -14.12 -9.38
N ASN A 93 1.39 -15.44 -9.31
CA ASN A 93 1.33 -16.32 -10.47
C ASN A 93 0.05 -17.17 -10.35
N PRO A 94 -1.11 -16.70 -10.90
CA PRO A 94 -2.26 -17.58 -11.06
C PRO A 94 -1.86 -18.81 -11.89
N SER A 95 -2.13 -20.00 -11.39
CA SER A 95 -1.55 -21.23 -11.96
C SER A 95 -2.50 -22.44 -11.84
N ALA A 96 -2.31 -23.40 -12.74
CA ALA A 96 -2.86 -24.75 -12.60
C ALA A 96 -1.87 -25.62 -11.83
N ARG A 97 -2.30 -26.16 -10.69
CA ARG A 97 -1.57 -27.16 -9.92
C ARG A 97 -1.91 -28.54 -10.45
N VAL A 98 -0.90 -29.33 -10.81
CA VAL A 98 -1.00 -30.71 -11.26
C VAL A 98 0.03 -31.61 -10.56
N ASN A 99 -0.15 -32.92 -10.62
CA ASN A 99 0.82 -33.87 -10.11
C ASN A 99 2.10 -33.88 -10.96
N ARG A 100 3.17 -34.54 -10.48
CA ARG A 100 4.46 -34.62 -11.20
C ARG A 100 4.50 -35.68 -12.32
N GLU A 101 3.37 -36.20 -12.73
CA GLU A 101 3.30 -37.15 -13.82
C GLU A 101 3.47 -36.46 -15.17
N ASP A 102 4.36 -37.01 -15.98
CA ASP A 102 4.78 -36.42 -17.26
C ASP A 102 3.59 -36.15 -18.18
N GLU A 103 2.67 -37.11 -18.27
CA GLU A 103 1.48 -37.00 -19.13
C GLU A 103 0.50 -35.91 -18.61
N GLU A 104 0.33 -35.76 -17.29
CA GLU A 104 -0.51 -34.71 -16.74
C GLU A 104 0.10 -33.32 -17.02
N ILE A 105 1.44 -33.20 -16.87
CA ILE A 105 2.14 -31.94 -17.17
C ILE A 105 2.00 -31.58 -18.65
N LYS A 106 2.25 -32.56 -19.57
CA LYS A 106 2.11 -32.36 -21.01
C LYS A 106 0.69 -31.96 -21.41
N ALA A 107 -0.31 -32.64 -20.87
CA ALA A 107 -1.71 -32.34 -21.13
C ALA A 107 -2.04 -30.90 -20.68
N LYS A 108 -1.63 -30.51 -19.46
CA LYS A 108 -1.90 -29.18 -18.95
C LYS A 108 -1.17 -28.09 -19.75
N VAL A 109 0.09 -28.30 -20.11
CA VAL A 109 0.85 -27.36 -20.96
C VAL A 109 0.20 -27.20 -22.33
N LEU A 110 -0.35 -28.29 -22.91
CA LEU A 110 -1.06 -28.23 -24.19
C LEU A 110 -2.39 -27.48 -24.08
N GLU A 111 -3.15 -27.63 -22.99
CA GLU A 111 -4.37 -26.84 -22.73
C GLU A 111 -4.05 -25.33 -22.71
N PHE A 112 -3.02 -24.92 -21.98
CA PHE A 112 -2.57 -23.50 -21.96
C PHE A 112 -2.10 -23.02 -23.34
N ALA A 113 -1.40 -23.85 -24.10
CA ALA A 113 -0.95 -23.49 -25.43
C ALA A 113 -2.11 -23.30 -26.41
N ASN A 114 -3.07 -24.24 -26.43
CA ASN A 114 -4.23 -24.17 -27.32
C ASN A 114 -5.07 -22.93 -27.02
N TYR A 115 -5.38 -22.66 -25.74
CA TYR A 115 -6.11 -21.46 -25.35
C TYR A 115 -5.36 -20.18 -25.79
N ALA A 116 -4.06 -20.09 -25.56
CA ALA A 116 -3.28 -18.92 -25.97
C ALA A 116 -3.31 -18.70 -27.49
N TYR A 117 -3.26 -19.79 -28.27
CA TYR A 117 -3.38 -19.72 -29.73
C TYR A 117 -4.76 -19.23 -30.17
N GLU A 118 -5.84 -19.71 -29.56
CA GLU A 118 -7.21 -19.26 -29.79
C GLU A 118 -7.39 -17.77 -29.48
N GLN A 119 -6.70 -17.28 -28.46
CA GLN A 119 -6.66 -15.84 -28.11
C GLN A 119 -5.73 -15.01 -29.01
N GLY A 120 -5.14 -15.60 -30.05
CA GLY A 120 -4.35 -14.89 -31.06
C GLY A 120 -2.84 -14.96 -30.92
N ALA A 121 -2.29 -15.69 -29.95
CA ALA A 121 -0.85 -15.95 -29.89
C ALA A 121 -0.39 -16.78 -31.10
N ARG A 122 0.75 -16.47 -31.67
CA ARG A 122 1.35 -17.22 -32.83
C ARG A 122 2.72 -17.74 -32.51
N THR A 123 3.36 -17.22 -31.50
CA THR A 123 4.69 -17.66 -31.05
C THR A 123 4.64 -17.93 -29.55
N PHE A 124 5.36 -18.96 -29.13
CA PHE A 124 5.41 -19.33 -27.72
C PHE A 124 6.83 -19.66 -27.25
N LYS A 125 6.98 -19.72 -25.94
CA LYS A 125 8.19 -20.21 -25.25
C LYS A 125 7.79 -21.03 -24.04
N ILE A 126 8.49 -22.12 -23.79
CA ILE A 126 8.40 -22.90 -22.56
C ILE A 126 9.51 -22.47 -21.60
N GLY A 127 9.14 -22.16 -20.38
CA GLY A 127 10.06 -21.87 -19.29
C GLY A 127 9.90 -22.87 -18.16
N VAL A 128 10.93 -23.67 -17.86
CA VAL A 128 10.90 -24.65 -16.77
C VAL A 128 11.82 -24.22 -15.63
N ASN A 129 11.27 -24.06 -14.45
CA ASN A 129 12.00 -23.87 -13.22
C ASN A 129 11.88 -25.14 -12.35
N ARG A 130 13.02 -25.72 -11.99
CA ARG A 130 13.10 -26.94 -11.19
C ARG A 130 13.65 -26.65 -9.80
N SER A 131 12.77 -26.41 -8.84
CA SER A 131 13.15 -26.27 -7.43
C SER A 131 13.34 -27.65 -6.76
N ASN A 132 12.62 -28.67 -7.22
CA ASN A 132 12.80 -30.04 -6.78
C ASN A 132 13.95 -30.71 -7.55
N LYS A 133 15.09 -30.88 -6.90
CA LYS A 133 16.27 -31.51 -7.51
C LYS A 133 16.10 -33.02 -7.78
N GLY A 134 15.13 -33.67 -7.15
CA GLY A 134 14.79 -35.08 -7.36
C GLY A 134 13.93 -35.35 -8.61
N PHE A 135 13.53 -34.31 -9.35
CA PHE A 135 12.88 -34.51 -10.65
C PHE A 135 13.93 -34.97 -11.69
N GLU A 136 13.66 -36.02 -12.42
CA GLU A 136 14.66 -36.72 -13.27
C GLU A 136 15.19 -35.83 -14.40
N LYS A 137 14.30 -35.05 -15.07
CA LYS A 137 14.65 -34.27 -16.25
C LYS A 137 15.26 -32.92 -15.85
N LYS A 138 16.32 -32.47 -16.53
CA LYS A 138 16.90 -31.15 -16.37
C LYS A 138 15.97 -30.07 -16.97
N SER A 139 15.93 -28.88 -16.38
CA SER A 139 15.01 -27.82 -16.81
C SER A 139 15.08 -27.48 -18.29
N MET A 140 16.27 -27.40 -18.88
CA MET A 140 16.44 -27.05 -20.30
C MET A 140 15.98 -28.19 -21.23
N ASP A 141 16.28 -29.42 -20.85
CA ASP A 141 15.92 -30.59 -21.67
C ASP A 141 14.40 -30.79 -21.63
N TYR A 142 13.80 -30.65 -20.45
CA TYR A 142 12.35 -30.74 -20.30
C TYR A 142 11.61 -29.59 -21.00
N ALA A 143 12.16 -28.38 -20.99
CA ALA A 143 11.59 -27.27 -21.73
C ALA A 143 11.60 -27.52 -23.25
N ARG A 144 12.66 -28.18 -23.78
CA ARG A 144 12.72 -28.59 -25.20
C ARG A 144 11.71 -29.67 -25.53
N GLU A 145 11.57 -30.67 -24.66
CA GLU A 145 10.60 -31.78 -24.80
C GLU A 145 9.16 -31.22 -24.81
N LEU A 146 8.80 -30.38 -23.84
CA LEU A 146 7.48 -29.74 -23.77
C LEU A 146 7.25 -28.81 -24.97
N GLY A 147 8.28 -28.08 -25.43
CA GLY A 147 8.19 -27.26 -26.63
C GLY A 147 7.92 -28.08 -27.89
N ALA A 148 8.60 -29.21 -28.06
CA ALA A 148 8.34 -30.12 -29.15
C ALA A 148 6.93 -30.75 -29.06
N HIS A 149 6.50 -31.12 -27.84
CA HIS A 149 5.14 -31.62 -27.60
C HIS A 149 4.06 -30.62 -28.04
N VAL A 150 4.22 -29.37 -27.69
CA VAL A 150 3.30 -28.29 -28.11
C VAL A 150 3.31 -28.12 -29.63
N LEU A 151 4.48 -28.06 -30.28
CA LEU A 151 4.57 -27.94 -31.74
C LEU A 151 3.88 -29.11 -32.51
N ILE A 152 3.94 -30.33 -31.96
CA ILE A 152 3.36 -31.50 -32.61
C ILE A 152 1.83 -31.55 -32.40
N ASN A 153 1.35 -31.10 -31.24
CA ASN A 153 -0.04 -31.33 -30.81
C ASN A 153 -0.91 -30.09 -30.77
N SER A 154 -0.38 -28.92 -31.18
CA SER A 154 -1.13 -27.64 -31.23
C SER A 154 -0.94 -26.95 -32.58
N PRO A 155 -1.74 -25.94 -32.90
CA PRO A 155 -1.58 -25.13 -34.13
C PRO A 155 -0.35 -24.22 -34.14
N PHE A 156 0.44 -24.13 -33.06
CA PHE A 156 1.67 -23.33 -33.05
C PHE A 156 2.72 -23.90 -34.03
N GLU A 157 3.25 -23.01 -34.86
CA GLU A 157 4.30 -23.40 -35.84
C GLU A 157 5.70 -22.98 -35.38
N LYS A 158 5.81 -22.08 -34.36
CA LYS A 158 7.10 -21.46 -34.03
C LYS A 158 7.32 -21.27 -32.53
N VAL A 159 8.47 -21.76 -32.06
CA VAL A 159 9.04 -21.38 -30.76
C VAL A 159 9.86 -20.10 -30.92
N GLN A 160 9.63 -19.10 -30.09
CA GLN A 160 10.36 -17.83 -30.12
C GLN A 160 10.99 -17.54 -28.75
N MET A 161 12.33 -17.53 -28.71
CA MET A 161 13.08 -17.39 -27.46
C MET A 161 13.09 -15.94 -26.90
N LYS A 162 13.00 -14.93 -27.79
CA LYS A 162 12.96 -13.51 -27.43
C LYS A 162 11.61 -12.92 -27.82
N ASN A 163 10.96 -12.27 -26.87
CA ASN A 163 9.65 -11.63 -27.06
C ASN A 163 8.62 -12.57 -27.71
N PRO A 164 8.34 -13.77 -27.14
CA PRO A 164 7.23 -14.59 -27.59
C PRO A 164 5.90 -13.90 -27.29
N ASP A 165 4.85 -14.24 -28.04
CA ASP A 165 3.50 -13.75 -27.72
C ASP A 165 3.04 -14.30 -26.36
N VAL A 166 3.33 -15.59 -26.08
CA VAL A 166 3.05 -16.20 -24.79
C VAL A 166 4.25 -16.98 -24.27
N GLN A 167 4.51 -16.87 -22.95
CA GLN A 167 5.44 -17.73 -22.25
C GLN A 167 4.69 -18.62 -21.27
N ILE A 168 4.71 -19.92 -21.51
CA ILE A 168 4.15 -20.93 -20.60
C ILE A 168 5.25 -21.34 -19.62
N ASN A 169 5.04 -21.05 -18.35
CA ASN A 169 6.00 -21.31 -17.28
C ASN A 169 5.57 -22.55 -16.49
N ILE A 170 6.52 -23.41 -16.19
CA ILE A 170 6.33 -24.62 -15.40
C ILE A 170 7.26 -24.55 -14.19
N ASP A 171 6.69 -24.50 -12.99
CA ASP A 171 7.44 -24.48 -11.73
C ASP A 171 7.32 -25.86 -11.07
N ILE A 172 8.39 -26.67 -11.17
CA ILE A 172 8.43 -28.05 -10.67
C ILE A 172 8.93 -28.05 -9.23
N ARG A 173 8.02 -28.43 -8.32
CA ARG A 173 8.25 -28.47 -6.87
C ARG A 173 7.86 -29.85 -6.30
N LYS A 174 7.16 -29.93 -5.14
CA LYS A 174 6.48 -31.17 -4.73
C LYS A 174 5.36 -31.49 -5.71
N ASP A 175 4.60 -30.48 -6.10
CA ASP A 175 3.66 -30.51 -7.22
C ASP A 175 4.22 -29.69 -8.38
N VAL A 176 3.47 -29.59 -9.47
CA VAL A 176 3.83 -28.79 -10.63
C VAL A 176 2.80 -27.69 -10.85
N TYR A 177 3.27 -26.49 -11.13
CA TYR A 177 2.44 -25.31 -11.34
C TYR A 177 2.69 -24.74 -12.74
N VAL A 178 1.64 -24.71 -13.56
CA VAL A 178 1.67 -24.21 -14.94
C VAL A 178 0.98 -22.86 -14.98
N TYR A 179 1.63 -21.83 -15.54
CA TYR A 179 1.09 -20.49 -15.62
C TYR A 179 1.69 -19.70 -16.78
N THR A 180 0.96 -18.70 -17.26
CA THR A 180 1.39 -17.78 -18.31
C THR A 180 1.59 -16.37 -17.78
N GLU A 181 0.88 -15.98 -16.73
CA GLU A 181 0.84 -14.64 -16.20
C GLU A 181 1.70 -14.46 -14.95
N ARG A 182 2.33 -13.28 -14.87
CA ARG A 182 3.02 -12.80 -13.66
C ARG A 182 2.52 -11.40 -13.34
N ILE A 183 1.74 -11.31 -12.28
CA ILE A 183 1.12 -10.06 -11.83
C ILE A 183 2.06 -9.40 -10.81
N LYS A 184 2.52 -8.20 -11.11
CA LYS A 184 3.33 -7.39 -10.18
C LYS A 184 2.43 -6.85 -9.07
N THR A 185 2.93 -6.85 -7.83
CA THR A 185 2.24 -6.34 -6.65
C THR A 185 3.10 -5.31 -5.90
N TYR A 186 2.57 -4.72 -4.83
CA TYR A 186 3.23 -3.61 -4.13
C TYR A 186 4.54 -3.97 -3.41
N GLY A 187 4.77 -5.23 -3.09
CA GLY A 187 5.94 -5.63 -2.31
C GLY A 187 5.88 -5.14 -0.86
N GLY A 188 7.00 -4.66 -0.34
CA GLY A 188 7.10 -4.15 1.02
C GLY A 188 7.20 -5.25 2.09
N LEU A 189 6.64 -5.00 3.27
CA LEU A 189 6.66 -5.87 4.44
C LEU A 189 5.25 -6.12 5.00
N PRO A 190 4.98 -7.28 5.60
CA PRO A 190 3.69 -7.55 6.24
C PRO A 190 3.36 -6.53 7.33
N ILE A 191 2.11 -6.08 7.37
CA ILE A 191 1.63 -5.11 8.35
C ILE A 191 1.87 -5.58 9.79
N GLY A 192 2.38 -4.68 10.62
CA GLY A 192 2.71 -4.91 12.03
C GLY A 192 4.14 -5.39 12.26
N SER A 193 4.94 -5.58 11.21
CA SER A 193 6.31 -6.08 11.30
C SER A 193 7.34 -5.02 11.73
N THR A 194 7.01 -3.72 11.63
CA THR A 194 7.93 -2.60 11.91
C THR A 194 7.41 -1.63 12.98
N GLY A 195 6.36 -2.03 13.73
CA GLY A 195 5.81 -1.20 14.79
C GLY A 195 4.47 -0.57 14.43
N LYS A 196 4.09 0.48 15.18
CA LYS A 196 2.81 1.18 15.06
C LYS A 196 3.06 2.67 14.83
N GLY A 197 2.29 3.29 13.95
CA GLY A 197 2.34 4.73 13.66
C GLY A 197 0.96 5.37 13.67
N MET A 198 0.90 6.64 14.10
CA MET A 198 -0.29 7.47 14.05
C MET A 198 -0.16 8.44 12.87
N VAL A 199 -1.10 8.38 11.95
CA VAL A 199 -1.13 9.27 10.78
C VAL A 199 -2.00 10.47 11.07
N LEU A 200 -1.49 11.67 10.84
CA LEU A 200 -2.30 12.88 10.78
C LEU A 200 -3.00 12.90 9.41
N LEU A 201 -4.26 12.44 9.38
CA LEU A 201 -5.03 12.29 8.15
C LEU A 201 -5.87 13.55 7.90
N SER A 202 -5.69 14.17 6.75
CA SER A 202 -6.52 15.24 6.23
C SER A 202 -7.38 14.76 5.05
N GLY A 203 -8.32 15.59 4.61
CA GLY A 203 -9.11 15.32 3.39
C GLY A 203 -8.34 15.53 2.08
N GLY A 204 -7.06 15.91 2.11
CA GLY A 204 -6.22 16.12 0.94
C GLY A 204 -5.59 14.86 0.36
N ILE A 205 -4.86 15.02 -0.75
CA ILE A 205 -4.24 13.92 -1.53
C ILE A 205 -3.05 13.30 -0.78
N ASP A 206 -2.29 14.09 -0.03
CA ASP A 206 -0.95 13.73 0.43
C ASP A 206 -0.97 12.75 1.62
N SER A 207 -1.79 13.00 2.63
CA SER A 207 -1.81 12.17 3.83
C SER A 207 -2.29 10.72 3.60
N PRO A 208 -3.26 10.43 2.69
CA PRO A 208 -3.57 9.06 2.30
C PRO A 208 -2.38 8.34 1.64
N VAL A 209 -1.64 9.01 0.76
CA VAL A 209 -0.45 8.44 0.11
C VAL A 209 0.65 8.16 1.13
N ALA A 210 0.90 9.09 2.05
CA ALA A 210 1.85 8.89 3.14
C ALA A 210 1.48 7.66 4.00
N SER A 211 0.19 7.50 4.28
CA SER A 211 -0.37 6.34 5.00
C SER A 211 -0.03 5.03 4.31
N PHE A 212 -0.34 4.95 3.03
CA PHE A 212 -0.06 3.78 2.19
C PHE A 212 1.44 3.44 2.17
N MET A 213 2.29 4.45 1.97
CA MET A 213 3.74 4.24 1.91
C MET A 213 4.30 3.68 3.23
N MET A 214 3.85 4.17 4.38
CA MET A 214 4.30 3.67 5.67
C MET A 214 3.70 2.29 5.99
N ALA A 215 2.43 2.05 5.63
CA ALA A 215 1.83 0.73 5.73
C ALA A 215 2.57 -0.31 4.88
N LYS A 216 2.97 0.04 3.65
CA LYS A 216 3.80 -0.78 2.75
C LYS A 216 5.15 -1.14 3.39
N ARG A 217 5.70 -0.31 4.29
CA ARG A 217 6.90 -0.62 5.06
C ARG A 217 6.64 -1.52 6.28
N GLY A 218 5.41 -2.06 6.39
CA GLY A 218 5.03 -3.00 7.43
C GLY A 218 4.54 -2.35 8.73
N MET A 219 4.33 -1.03 8.74
CA MET A 219 3.82 -0.33 9.91
C MET A 219 2.31 -0.54 10.06
N ARG A 220 1.85 -0.88 11.27
CA ARG A 220 0.42 -0.83 11.60
C ARG A 220 0.07 0.62 11.86
N ILE A 221 -0.89 1.16 11.12
CA ILE A 221 -1.30 2.56 11.25
C ILE A 221 -2.71 2.69 11.79
N ASN A 222 -2.92 3.74 12.55
CA ASN A 222 -4.22 4.34 12.85
C ASN A 222 -4.15 5.81 12.50
N PHE A 223 -5.29 6.47 12.55
CA PHE A 223 -5.45 7.83 12.05
C PHE A 223 -5.92 8.77 13.15
N VAL A 224 -5.44 10.01 13.10
CA VAL A 224 -6.02 11.14 13.82
C VAL A 224 -6.33 12.23 12.81
N THR A 225 -7.53 12.77 12.90
CA THR A 225 -7.96 13.95 12.13
C THR A 225 -8.36 15.08 13.05
N PHE A 226 -8.21 16.30 12.56
CA PHE A 226 -8.56 17.51 13.28
C PHE A 226 -9.61 18.26 12.51
N HIS A 227 -10.61 18.78 13.22
CA HIS A 227 -11.66 19.61 12.64
C HIS A 227 -11.93 20.83 13.51
N SER A 228 -12.69 21.77 12.98
CA SER A 228 -13.02 23.04 13.64
C SER A 228 -14.53 23.28 13.56
N PHE A 229 -15.32 22.24 13.92
CA PHE A 229 -16.78 22.37 13.93
C PHE A 229 -17.22 23.50 14.87
N PRO A 230 -18.16 24.39 14.47
CA PRO A 230 -19.02 24.30 13.28
C PRO A 230 -18.46 24.91 11.97
N PHE A 231 -17.24 25.45 11.95
CA PHE A 231 -16.64 26.05 10.75
C PHE A 231 -16.26 25.01 9.68
N THR A 232 -15.88 23.79 10.08
CA THR A 232 -15.81 22.65 9.17
C THR A 232 -17.13 21.91 9.14
N SER A 233 -17.52 21.40 7.97
CA SER A 233 -18.79 20.68 7.82
C SER A 233 -18.70 19.24 8.32
N LYS A 234 -19.85 18.63 8.64
CA LYS A 234 -19.93 17.18 8.92
C LYS A 234 -19.51 16.36 7.70
N GLN A 235 -19.77 16.85 6.50
CA GLN A 235 -19.40 16.21 5.24
C GLN A 235 -17.86 16.10 5.10
N ALA A 236 -17.11 17.06 5.62
CA ALA A 236 -15.65 16.99 5.66
C ALA A 236 -15.16 15.79 6.50
N LEU A 237 -15.81 15.50 7.63
CA LEU A 237 -15.49 14.34 8.46
C LEU A 237 -15.89 13.01 7.75
N GLU A 238 -17.05 12.97 7.10
CA GLU A 238 -17.47 11.79 6.33
C GLU A 238 -16.49 11.48 5.18
N LYS A 239 -16.02 12.51 4.46
CA LYS A 239 -14.95 12.35 3.46
C LYS A 239 -13.71 11.66 4.04
N ILE A 240 -13.27 12.05 5.23
CA ILE A 240 -12.10 11.44 5.89
C ILE A 240 -12.37 10.00 6.30
N LYS A 241 -13.59 9.68 6.76
CA LYS A 241 -13.99 8.29 7.04
C LYS A 241 -13.92 7.43 5.77
N GLU A 242 -14.48 7.92 4.66
CA GLU A 242 -14.43 7.21 3.38
C GLU A 242 -12.99 7.01 2.88
N LEU A 243 -12.12 8.01 3.01
CA LEU A 243 -10.69 7.85 2.72
C LEU A 243 -10.04 6.80 3.61
N THR A 244 -10.43 6.74 4.89
CA THR A 244 -9.94 5.71 5.82
C THR A 244 -10.41 4.33 5.42
N ASP A 245 -11.66 4.17 4.96
CA ASP A 245 -12.17 2.89 4.47
C ASP A 245 -11.44 2.41 3.21
N ILE A 246 -11.16 3.31 2.26
CA ILE A 246 -10.33 2.99 1.09
C ILE A 246 -8.95 2.51 1.54
N LEU A 247 -8.32 3.18 2.49
CA LEU A 247 -7.01 2.80 3.01
C LEU A 247 -7.06 1.47 3.78
N SER A 248 -8.18 1.13 4.42
CA SER A 248 -8.36 -0.11 5.18
C SER A 248 -8.24 -1.37 4.32
N ILE A 249 -8.50 -1.25 3.02
CA ILE A 249 -8.30 -2.33 2.05
C ILE A 249 -6.83 -2.83 2.10
N TYR A 250 -5.89 -1.90 2.26
CA TYR A 250 -4.45 -2.18 2.34
C TYR A 250 -4.00 -2.47 3.77
N THR A 251 -4.43 -1.65 4.73
CA THR A 251 -3.95 -1.68 6.12
C THR A 251 -4.67 -2.71 7.00
N GLY A 252 -5.88 -3.10 6.63
CA GLY A 252 -6.82 -3.84 7.47
C GLY A 252 -7.53 -2.93 8.45
N LYS A 253 -8.19 -3.51 9.46
CA LYS A 253 -8.94 -2.77 10.47
C LYS A 253 -8.09 -1.72 11.15
N THR A 254 -8.59 -0.49 11.19
CA THR A 254 -7.94 0.70 11.76
C THR A 254 -8.91 1.48 12.65
N ARG A 255 -8.39 2.45 13.37
CA ARG A 255 -9.18 3.44 14.09
C ARG A 255 -8.88 4.83 13.56
N LEU A 256 -9.92 5.62 13.39
CA LEU A 256 -9.85 7.04 13.12
C LEU A 256 -10.25 7.79 14.40
N TYR A 257 -9.35 8.59 14.95
CA TYR A 257 -9.63 9.53 16.03
C TYR A 257 -9.93 10.91 15.45
N SER A 258 -10.90 11.60 16.04
CA SER A 258 -11.31 12.94 15.61
C SER A 258 -11.27 13.89 16.79
N MET A 259 -10.64 15.06 16.61
CA MET A 259 -10.49 16.09 17.65
C MET A 259 -10.92 17.45 17.12
N ASN A 260 -11.79 18.14 17.88
CA ASN A 260 -12.17 19.51 17.57
C ASN A 260 -11.15 20.49 18.14
N ILE A 261 -10.39 21.15 17.26
CA ILE A 261 -9.33 22.10 17.65
C ILE A 261 -9.77 23.55 17.61
N LEU A 262 -11.07 23.83 17.45
CA LEU A 262 -11.57 25.19 17.34
C LEU A 262 -11.11 26.07 18.50
N LYS A 263 -11.24 25.62 19.75
CA LYS A 263 -10.89 26.36 20.96
C LYS A 263 -9.44 26.87 20.94
N ILE A 264 -8.49 26.03 20.56
CA ILE A 264 -7.08 26.43 20.47
C ILE A 264 -6.84 27.35 19.26
N GLN A 265 -7.54 27.16 18.14
CA GLN A 265 -7.43 28.04 16.98
C GLN A 265 -7.95 29.45 17.26
N GLU A 266 -9.05 29.58 18.00
CA GLU A 266 -9.57 30.86 18.44
C GLU A 266 -8.61 31.59 19.39
N ALA A 267 -8.00 30.87 20.34
CA ALA A 267 -6.97 31.40 21.21
C ALA A 267 -5.74 31.89 20.42
N ILE A 268 -5.27 31.12 19.46
CA ILE A 268 -4.18 31.47 18.55
C ILE A 268 -4.56 32.75 17.78
N ASN A 269 -5.73 32.79 17.15
CA ASN A 269 -6.14 33.89 16.30
C ASN A 269 -6.34 35.21 17.09
N THR A 270 -6.71 35.14 18.38
CA THR A 270 -6.99 36.30 19.21
C THR A 270 -5.77 36.82 19.99
N LYS A 271 -4.87 35.91 20.42
CA LYS A 271 -3.76 36.24 21.33
C LYS A 271 -2.40 36.32 20.65
N THR A 272 -2.25 35.83 19.42
CA THR A 272 -0.96 35.74 18.73
C THR A 272 -0.95 36.51 17.40
N LYS A 273 0.24 36.64 16.82
CA LYS A 273 0.39 37.19 15.46
C LYS A 273 -0.26 36.29 14.42
N LYS A 274 -1.17 36.87 13.63
CA LYS A 274 -1.96 36.15 12.62
C LYS A 274 -1.12 35.43 11.60
N GLU A 275 0.02 36.00 11.17
CA GLU A 275 0.93 35.39 10.21
C GLU A 275 1.56 34.07 10.69
N LEU A 276 1.58 33.83 12.01
CA LEU A 276 2.08 32.58 12.62
C LEU A 276 0.97 31.55 12.94
N ALA A 277 -0.30 31.91 12.74
CA ALA A 277 -1.44 31.09 13.15
C ALA A 277 -1.37 29.66 12.58
N THR A 278 -1.00 29.49 11.31
CA THR A 278 -0.86 28.16 10.68
C THR A 278 0.20 27.31 11.39
N ILE A 279 1.37 27.85 11.70
CA ILE A 279 2.45 27.12 12.37
C ILE A 279 2.06 26.76 13.80
N LEU A 280 1.46 27.69 14.54
CA LEU A 280 0.99 27.47 15.91
C LEU A 280 -0.10 26.37 15.96
N THR A 281 -1.07 26.43 15.05
CA THR A 281 -2.09 25.38 14.91
C THR A 281 -1.46 24.01 14.62
N ARG A 282 -0.50 23.94 13.71
CA ARG A 282 0.20 22.68 13.40
C ARG A 282 0.97 22.14 14.60
N ARG A 283 1.61 23.00 15.39
CA ARG A 283 2.29 22.62 16.62
C ARG A 283 1.32 22.01 17.63
N ALA A 284 0.14 22.62 17.81
CA ALA A 284 -0.92 22.06 18.67
C ALA A 284 -1.40 20.69 18.17
N MET A 285 -1.65 20.54 16.86
CA MET A 285 -2.03 19.26 16.26
C MET A 285 -0.97 18.17 16.51
N MET A 286 0.31 18.50 16.36
CA MET A 286 1.42 17.55 16.58
C MET A 286 1.48 17.09 18.03
N ARG A 287 1.36 18.00 19.01
CA ARG A 287 1.33 17.66 20.44
C ARG A 287 0.13 16.78 20.80
N LEU A 288 -1.07 17.09 20.29
CA LEU A 288 -2.25 16.26 20.50
C LEU A 288 -2.08 14.85 19.91
N ALA A 289 -1.51 14.77 18.70
CA ALA A 289 -1.22 13.51 18.06
C ALA A 289 -0.14 12.69 18.81
N GLU A 290 0.89 13.35 19.36
CA GLU A 290 1.92 12.71 20.18
C GLU A 290 1.32 12.16 21.48
N ARG A 291 0.56 12.97 22.23
CA ARG A 291 -0.15 12.54 23.45
C ARG A 291 -1.06 11.37 23.18
N LEU A 292 -1.82 11.39 22.07
CA LEU A 292 -2.67 10.25 21.68
C LEU A 292 -1.84 9.01 21.38
N SER A 293 -0.73 9.18 20.67
CA SER A 293 0.16 8.10 20.29
C SER A 293 0.79 7.42 21.51
N GLU A 294 1.25 8.18 22.47
CA GLU A 294 1.78 7.66 23.74
C GLU A 294 0.72 6.86 24.53
N THR A 295 -0.49 7.42 24.66
CA THR A 295 -1.61 6.76 25.36
C THR A 295 -1.96 5.41 24.71
N MET A 296 -1.83 5.30 23.39
CA MET A 296 -2.16 4.10 22.61
C MET A 296 -0.93 3.23 22.28
N ASN A 297 0.23 3.55 22.83
CA ASN A 297 1.50 2.85 22.58
C ASN A 297 1.87 2.77 21.09
N TYR A 298 1.87 3.92 20.42
CA TYR A 298 2.38 4.13 19.06
C TYR A 298 3.81 4.65 19.13
N HIS A 299 4.60 4.38 18.08
CA HIS A 299 6.05 4.57 18.08
C HIS A 299 6.51 5.71 17.16
N ALA A 300 5.61 6.31 16.38
CA ALA A 300 5.91 7.39 15.47
C ALA A 300 4.64 8.15 15.06
N LEU A 301 4.80 9.40 14.67
CA LEU A 301 3.82 10.15 13.88
C LEU A 301 4.16 10.07 12.40
N ILE A 302 3.13 10.20 11.56
CA ILE A 302 3.28 10.19 10.10
C ILE A 302 2.49 11.38 9.55
N THR A 303 3.14 12.18 8.70
CA THR A 303 2.51 13.33 8.02
C THR A 303 2.71 13.24 6.51
N GLY A 304 1.79 13.84 5.75
CA GLY A 304 1.84 13.92 4.29
C GLY A 304 2.59 15.17 3.78
N GLU A 305 3.57 15.69 4.51
CA GLU A 305 4.31 16.87 4.13
C GLU A 305 5.29 16.60 3.00
N SER A 306 5.32 17.51 1.99
CA SER A 306 6.33 17.59 0.94
C SER A 306 7.03 18.95 1.01
N LEU A 307 8.37 18.97 0.90
CA LEU A 307 9.16 20.19 1.09
C LEU A 307 8.84 21.24 0.00
N GLY A 308 8.51 22.43 0.44
CA GLY A 308 8.23 23.57 -0.46
C GLY A 308 6.87 23.56 -1.14
N GLN A 309 6.00 22.60 -0.84
CA GLN A 309 4.69 22.50 -1.50
C GLN A 309 3.72 23.61 -1.06
N VAL A 310 3.74 23.98 0.22
CA VAL A 310 2.95 25.08 0.78
C VAL A 310 3.78 25.90 1.77
N ALA A 311 3.30 27.09 2.12
CA ALA A 311 4.02 28.06 2.98
C ALA A 311 4.47 27.49 4.34
N SER A 312 3.73 26.54 4.92
CA SER A 312 4.09 25.88 6.18
C SER A 312 5.06 24.71 6.03
N GLN A 313 5.33 24.26 4.81
CA GLN A 313 6.21 23.12 4.52
C GLN A 313 7.59 23.55 4.03
N THR A 314 8.08 24.66 4.55
CA THR A 314 9.44 25.15 4.36
C THR A 314 10.37 24.61 5.46
N MET A 315 11.68 24.75 5.29
CA MET A 315 12.65 24.35 6.33
C MET A 315 12.35 24.99 7.68
N GLY A 316 12.07 26.33 7.70
CA GLY A 316 11.71 27.05 8.94
C GLY A 316 10.39 26.54 9.53
N GLY A 317 9.36 26.33 8.70
CA GLY A 317 8.07 25.78 9.12
C GLY A 317 8.19 24.37 9.71
N LEU A 318 8.93 23.48 9.05
CA LEU A 318 9.17 22.12 9.52
C LEU A 318 10.02 22.09 10.81
N THR A 319 11.02 22.97 10.93
CA THR A 319 11.81 23.11 12.15
C THR A 319 10.93 23.51 13.33
N CYS A 320 10.08 24.53 13.16
CA CYS A 320 9.17 24.99 14.21
C CYS A 320 8.13 23.92 14.59
N THR A 321 7.61 23.17 13.61
CA THR A 321 6.67 22.08 13.86
C THR A 321 7.35 20.90 14.56
N ASN A 322 8.57 20.52 14.15
CA ASN A 322 9.33 19.45 14.81
C ASN A 322 9.67 19.78 16.26
N ALA A 323 9.99 21.03 16.55
CA ALA A 323 10.30 21.49 17.91
C ALA A 323 9.11 21.40 18.89
N SER A 324 7.90 21.05 18.43
CA SER A 324 6.77 20.75 19.31
C SER A 324 6.73 19.30 19.77
N MET A 325 7.55 18.44 19.17
CA MET A 325 7.64 17.02 19.50
C MET A 325 8.71 16.76 20.57
N GLU A 326 8.40 15.89 21.52
CA GLU A 326 9.31 15.59 22.62
C GLU A 326 9.92 14.19 22.54
N ARG A 327 9.16 13.20 22.10
CA ARG A 327 9.52 11.79 22.26
C ARG A 327 9.43 10.94 21.00
N LEU A 328 8.49 11.24 20.11
CA LEU A 328 8.23 10.39 18.96
C LEU A 328 8.87 10.93 17.67
N PRO A 329 9.46 10.07 16.84
CA PRO A 329 9.92 10.46 15.51
C PRO A 329 8.72 10.79 14.60
N VAL A 330 8.92 11.76 13.70
CA VAL A 330 7.95 12.11 12.65
C VAL A 330 8.45 11.61 11.31
N PHE A 331 7.71 10.68 10.69
CA PHE A 331 8.00 10.19 9.35
C PHE A 331 7.26 11.03 8.31
N ARG A 332 8.01 11.46 7.30
CA ARG A 332 7.52 12.25 6.14
C ARG A 332 7.86 11.52 4.85
N PRO A 333 7.12 10.47 4.50
CA PRO A 333 7.48 9.64 3.35
C PRO A 333 7.44 10.40 2.01
N LEU A 334 6.76 11.53 1.95
CA LEU A 334 6.60 12.34 0.75
C LEU A 334 7.57 13.53 0.67
N ILE A 335 8.48 13.71 1.61
CA ILE A 335 9.26 14.93 1.78
C ILE A 335 10.05 15.37 0.53
N GLY A 336 10.50 14.42 -0.29
CA GLY A 336 11.23 14.67 -1.52
C GLY A 336 10.47 14.37 -2.81
N MET A 337 9.15 14.14 -2.71
CA MET A 337 8.30 13.83 -3.87
C MET A 337 7.64 15.10 -4.41
N ASP A 338 7.50 15.19 -5.72
CA ASP A 338 6.69 16.23 -6.33
C ASP A 338 5.18 15.87 -6.33
N LYS A 339 4.35 16.87 -6.68
CA LYS A 339 2.88 16.69 -6.62
C LYS A 339 2.37 15.68 -7.65
N THR A 340 3.02 15.54 -8.79
CA THR A 340 2.60 14.60 -9.84
C THR A 340 2.85 13.16 -9.42
N GLU A 341 4.01 12.87 -8.83
CA GLU A 341 4.33 11.54 -8.27
C GLU A 341 3.33 11.12 -7.19
N ILE A 342 2.95 12.07 -6.29
CA ILE A 342 1.97 11.81 -5.24
C ILE A 342 0.58 11.54 -5.82
N ILE A 343 0.16 12.30 -6.84
CA ILE A 343 -1.12 12.12 -7.53
C ILE A 343 -1.19 10.75 -8.23
N ASP A 344 -0.11 10.31 -8.86
CA ASP A 344 -0.06 9.02 -9.53
C ASP A 344 -0.27 7.87 -8.54
N ILE A 345 0.37 7.94 -7.37
CA ILE A 345 0.14 6.96 -6.30
C ILE A 345 -1.29 7.05 -5.76
N ALA A 346 -1.83 8.26 -5.56
CA ALA A 346 -3.20 8.46 -5.07
C ALA A 346 -4.24 7.83 -6.01
N LYS A 347 -4.04 7.95 -7.33
CA LYS A 347 -4.87 7.28 -8.36
C LYS A 347 -4.73 5.77 -8.29
N GLU A 348 -3.50 5.27 -8.18
CA GLU A 348 -3.22 3.82 -8.10
C GLU A 348 -3.89 3.17 -6.88
N ILE A 349 -3.88 3.84 -5.72
CA ILE A 349 -4.49 3.31 -4.49
C ILE A 349 -5.98 3.65 -4.34
N GLY A 350 -6.56 4.39 -5.27
CA GLY A 350 -7.99 4.72 -5.32
C GLY A 350 -8.43 5.83 -4.37
N THR A 351 -7.51 6.64 -3.83
CA THR A 351 -7.85 7.76 -2.92
C THR A 351 -8.01 9.09 -3.61
N TYR A 352 -7.57 9.21 -4.88
CA TYR A 352 -7.52 10.48 -5.59
C TYR A 352 -8.88 11.15 -5.74
N GLU A 353 -9.88 10.43 -6.30
CA GLU A 353 -11.20 11.00 -6.58
C GLU A 353 -11.89 11.51 -5.31
N LYS A 354 -11.77 10.76 -4.21
CA LYS A 354 -12.31 11.18 -2.92
C LYS A 354 -11.53 12.38 -2.35
N SER A 355 -10.22 12.43 -2.53
CA SER A 355 -9.36 13.50 -2.01
C SER A 355 -9.61 14.86 -2.66
N ILE A 356 -10.03 14.91 -3.93
CA ILE A 356 -10.28 16.15 -4.67
C ILE A 356 -11.70 16.73 -4.45
N GLU A 357 -12.58 16.03 -3.74
CA GLU A 357 -13.89 16.58 -3.38
C GLU A 357 -13.74 17.88 -2.60
N PRO A 358 -14.54 18.93 -2.90
CA PRO A 358 -14.37 20.28 -2.37
C PRO A 358 -14.95 20.41 -0.95
N PHE A 359 -14.19 19.97 0.05
CA PHE A 359 -14.50 20.20 1.47
C PHE A 359 -13.35 20.90 2.16
N GLU A 360 -13.70 21.81 3.08
CA GLU A 360 -12.73 22.62 3.80
C GLU A 360 -11.91 21.81 4.81
N ASP A 361 -10.58 22.03 4.81
CA ASP A 361 -9.67 21.50 5.80
C ASP A 361 -9.57 22.45 7.00
N SER A 362 -9.46 21.95 8.22
CA SER A 362 -9.35 22.73 9.44
C SER A 362 -8.17 23.70 9.44
N CYS A 363 -7.10 23.38 8.73
CA CYS A 363 -5.92 24.24 8.61
C CYS A 363 -6.17 25.56 7.87
N VAL A 364 -7.23 25.63 7.06
CA VAL A 364 -7.49 26.79 6.18
C VAL A 364 -8.37 27.84 6.85
N ILE A 365 -9.19 27.46 7.84
CA ILE A 365 -10.23 28.32 8.43
C ILE A 365 -9.68 29.62 9.02
N PHE A 366 -8.56 29.55 9.72
CA PHE A 366 -7.87 30.69 10.30
C PHE A 366 -6.54 31.00 9.61
N ALA A 367 -6.36 30.48 8.36
CA ALA A 367 -5.13 30.73 7.63
C ALA A 367 -4.96 32.19 7.27
N PRO A 368 -3.81 32.81 7.55
CA PRO A 368 -3.56 34.22 7.22
C PRO A 368 -3.43 34.40 5.70
N LYS A 369 -3.79 35.60 5.20
CA LYS A 369 -3.59 35.95 3.78
C LYS A 369 -2.11 35.93 3.38
N HIS A 370 -1.22 36.19 4.30
CA HIS A 370 0.24 36.23 4.11
C HIS A 370 0.92 35.44 5.22
N PRO A 371 1.02 34.10 5.11
CA PRO A 371 1.70 33.27 6.11
C PRO A 371 3.21 33.50 6.05
N VAL A 372 3.87 33.44 7.22
CA VAL A 372 5.33 33.47 7.29
C VAL A 372 5.89 32.20 6.69
N THR A 373 6.73 32.33 5.67
CA THR A 373 7.37 31.20 4.99
C THR A 373 8.70 30.74 5.62
N ASN A 374 9.30 31.60 6.43
CA ASN A 374 10.54 31.29 7.17
C ASN A 374 10.44 31.70 8.64
N PRO A 375 9.54 31.08 9.44
CA PRO A 375 9.38 31.38 10.85
C PRO A 375 10.65 31.04 11.64
N LYS A 376 11.01 31.90 12.60
CA LYS A 376 12.05 31.57 13.58
C LYS A 376 11.40 30.88 14.78
N LEU A 377 12.03 29.87 15.30
CA LEU A 377 11.50 29.08 16.42
C LEU A 377 11.28 29.96 17.67
N GLU A 378 12.22 30.88 17.96
CA GLU A 378 12.12 31.82 19.08
C GLU A 378 10.87 32.69 19.02
N ASP A 379 10.53 33.21 17.83
CA ASP A 379 9.33 34.04 17.63
C ASP A 379 8.07 33.20 17.83
N VAL A 380 8.07 31.95 17.31
CA VAL A 380 6.93 31.04 17.43
C VAL A 380 6.68 30.67 18.89
N LEU A 381 7.74 30.38 19.66
CA LEU A 381 7.64 30.07 21.09
C LEU A 381 7.17 31.25 21.91
N ALA A 382 7.67 32.48 21.60
CA ALA A 382 7.25 33.70 22.26
C ALA A 382 5.75 34.03 22.01
N GLU A 383 5.25 33.75 20.82
CA GLU A 383 3.83 33.90 20.50
C GLU A 383 2.96 32.82 21.16
N GLU A 384 3.42 31.55 21.18
CA GLU A 384 2.73 30.46 21.85
C GLU A 384 2.57 30.71 23.35
N ALA A 385 3.58 31.27 24.00
CA ALA A 385 3.57 31.59 25.43
C ALA A 385 2.53 32.67 25.84
N LYS A 386 1.97 33.43 24.88
CA LYS A 386 0.88 34.40 25.15
C LYS A 386 -0.46 33.72 25.42
N ILE A 387 -0.58 32.42 25.14
CA ILE A 387 -1.80 31.66 25.41
C ILE A 387 -1.68 31.08 26.81
N GLU A 388 -2.05 31.84 27.83
CA GLU A 388 -1.87 31.49 29.25
C GLU A 388 -2.51 30.13 29.64
N ASN A 389 -3.67 29.84 29.06
CA ASN A 389 -4.42 28.57 29.29
C ASN A 389 -4.19 27.50 28.24
N TYR A 390 -3.01 27.49 27.61
CA TYR A 390 -2.69 26.54 26.51
C TYR A 390 -2.87 25.09 26.90
N ASP A 391 -2.31 24.67 28.03
CA ASP A 391 -2.34 23.27 28.49
C ASP A 391 -3.75 22.82 28.91
N GLU A 392 -4.55 23.72 29.45
CA GLU A 392 -5.96 23.48 29.79
C GLU A 392 -6.77 23.21 28.52
N LEU A 393 -6.63 24.08 27.48
CA LEU A 393 -7.29 23.91 26.19
C LEU A 393 -6.87 22.62 25.52
N MET A 394 -5.58 22.28 25.53
CA MET A 394 -5.06 21.05 24.96
C MET A 394 -5.60 19.81 25.66
N THR A 395 -5.79 19.90 26.99
CA THR A 395 -6.36 18.80 27.78
C THR A 395 -7.85 18.62 27.49
N GLU A 396 -8.61 19.70 27.43
CA GLU A 396 -10.02 19.68 27.09
C GLU A 396 -10.25 19.05 25.68
N ILE A 397 -9.52 19.53 24.66
CA ILE A 397 -9.58 18.97 23.30
C ILE A 397 -9.25 17.48 23.30
N PHE A 398 -8.26 17.08 24.08
CA PHE A 398 -7.85 15.67 24.15
C PHE A 398 -8.92 14.79 24.80
N GLU A 399 -9.61 15.25 25.84
CA GLU A 399 -10.65 14.47 26.51
C GLU A 399 -11.94 14.39 25.69
N GLU A 400 -12.26 15.41 24.90
CA GLU A 400 -13.44 15.45 24.01
C GLU A 400 -13.26 14.63 22.72
N LYS A 401 -12.13 13.92 22.52
CA LYS A 401 -11.88 13.13 21.31
C LYS A 401 -12.91 12.05 21.07
N GLU A 402 -13.30 11.92 19.84
CA GLU A 402 -14.12 10.80 19.32
C GLU A 402 -13.28 9.76 18.61
N PHE A 403 -13.79 8.56 18.43
CA PHE A 403 -13.13 7.56 17.58
C PHE A 403 -14.13 6.69 16.83
N PHE A 404 -13.70 6.22 15.66
CA PHE A 404 -14.47 5.35 14.76
C PHE A 404 -13.64 4.12 14.42
N ASN A 405 -14.28 2.93 14.44
CA ASN A 405 -13.65 1.71 13.95
C ASN A 405 -13.90 1.61 12.44
N MET A 406 -12.84 1.45 11.66
CA MET A 406 -12.85 1.51 10.22
C MET A 406 -12.34 0.20 9.60
N GLY A 407 -12.90 -0.21 8.45
CA GLY A 407 -12.51 -1.39 7.67
C GLY A 407 -13.20 -2.70 8.03
#